data_245b7f660623bb62ea92dd3c0b7c7a38
#
_entry.id   245b7f660623bb62ea92dd3c0b7c7a38
#
_cell.length_a   1.000
_cell.length_b   1.000
_cell.length_c   1.000
_cell.angle_alpha   90.00
_cell.angle_beta   90.00
_cell.angle_gamma   90.00
#
_symmetry.space_group_name_H-M   'P 1'
#
loop_
_entity.id
_entity.type
_entity.pdbx_description
1 polymer ?
#
loop_
_entity_poly.entity_id
_entity_poly.type
_entity_poly.pdbx_seq_one_letter_code
_entity_poly.pdbx_strand_id
1 'polypeptide(L)'
;MRTFFLTIALVCMSLVSLNATENTIGALPEIEGAYMEEVLQQHVLVTSSVLDKDFLMTNFLLENQRKFNTVDLMTIKQQLDKMSDKQLYILNSVDFKDPTIALVLSVVVGGWGIDRFYIGDTGLGVLKLITAGGLGVWWLVDLFVISGKTKKNNVKEFQETLMLQESLAE
;
A
#
# COMPACT_ATOMS: atom_id res chain seq x y z
N MET A 1 11.52 -7.18 -4.67
CA MET A 1 12.30 -8.32 -4.12
C MET A 1 13.81 -8.25 -4.42
N ARG A 2 14.27 -7.96 -5.65
CA ARG A 2 15.73 -7.92 -5.98
C ARG A 2 16.50 -6.81 -5.24
N THR A 3 15.89 -5.66 -5.00
CA THR A 3 16.51 -4.54 -4.26
C THR A 3 16.63 -4.80 -2.77
N PHE A 4 15.71 -5.55 -2.18
CA PHE A 4 15.72 -5.91 -0.76
C PHE A 4 16.86 -6.90 -0.43
N PHE A 5 17.14 -7.85 -1.33
CA PHE A 5 18.26 -8.77 -1.16
C PHE A 5 19.64 -8.10 -1.34
N LEU A 6 19.71 -7.08 -2.21
CA LEU A 6 20.94 -6.31 -2.40
C LEU A 6 21.30 -5.47 -1.17
N THR A 7 20.32 -4.87 -0.50
CA THR A 7 20.54 -4.10 0.73
C THR A 7 20.97 -5.00 1.89
N ILE A 8 20.35 -6.18 2.05
CA ILE A 8 20.76 -7.15 3.07
C ILE A 8 22.17 -7.68 2.80
N ALA A 9 22.52 -7.96 1.53
CA ALA A 9 23.87 -8.42 1.18
C ALA A 9 24.93 -7.34 1.47
N LEU A 10 24.65 -6.07 1.23
CA LEU A 10 25.55 -4.95 1.54
C LEU A 10 25.74 -4.76 3.05
N VAL A 11 24.68 -4.89 3.83
CA VAL A 11 24.74 -4.83 5.31
C VAL A 11 25.49 -6.04 5.87
N CYS A 12 25.30 -7.25 5.34
CA CYS A 12 26.06 -8.43 5.75
C CYS A 12 27.55 -8.33 5.36
N MET A 13 27.88 -7.75 4.20
CA MET A 13 29.27 -7.53 3.79
C MET A 13 29.98 -6.51 4.69
N SER A 14 29.29 -5.47 5.13
CA SER A 14 29.84 -4.50 6.08
C SER A 14 30.08 -5.10 7.48
N LEU A 15 29.23 -6.03 7.92
CA LEU A 15 29.41 -6.74 9.20
C LEU A 15 30.53 -7.79 9.16
N VAL A 16 30.76 -8.41 8.00
CA VAL A 16 31.87 -9.37 7.84
C VAL A 16 33.24 -8.67 7.75
N SER A 17 33.31 -7.45 7.20
CA SER A 17 34.56 -6.67 7.20
C SER A 17 34.95 -6.13 8.59
N LEU A 18 33.99 -5.98 9.51
CA LEU A 18 34.24 -5.60 10.90
C LEU A 18 34.89 -6.73 11.73
N ASN A 19 34.68 -7.99 11.36
CA ASN A 19 35.29 -9.13 12.08
C ASN A 19 36.73 -9.49 11.62
N ALA A 20 37.25 -8.85 10.57
CA ALA A 20 38.58 -9.16 10.04
C ALA A 20 39.70 -8.26 10.59
N THR A 21 39.40 -7.27 11.47
CA THR A 21 40.38 -6.32 12.00
C THR A 21 40.68 -6.47 13.50
N GLU A 22 40.35 -7.60 14.12
CA GLU A 22 40.52 -7.79 15.56
C GLU A 22 41.97 -8.15 16.00
N ASN A 23 42.98 -7.94 15.14
CA ASN A 23 44.37 -8.28 15.48
C ASN A 23 45.39 -7.17 15.31
N THR A 24 45.00 -5.88 15.54
CA THR A 24 45.98 -4.82 15.69
C THR A 24 45.60 -3.95 16.87
N ILE A 25 45.98 -4.38 18.08
CA ILE A 25 45.91 -3.55 19.31
C ILE A 25 47.00 -2.49 19.20
N GLY A 26 46.59 -1.32 18.77
CA GLY A 26 47.38 -0.08 18.85
C GLY A 26 46.45 1.10 18.88
N ALA A 27 46.37 1.74 20.05
CA ALA A 27 45.80 3.07 20.34
C ALA A 27 44.78 3.59 19.33
N LEU A 28 43.49 3.32 19.55
CA LEU A 28 42.42 3.99 18.82
C LEU A 28 42.23 5.38 19.38
N PRO A 29 42.23 6.43 18.54
CA PRO A 29 41.96 7.79 19.02
C PRO A 29 40.46 7.92 19.37
N GLU A 30 40.19 8.80 20.33
CA GLU A 30 38.88 9.19 20.90
C GLU A 30 37.81 9.67 19.85
N ILE A 31 38.10 9.46 18.58
CA ILE A 31 37.33 9.90 17.40
C ILE A 31 36.14 8.94 17.11
N GLU A 32 36.17 7.70 17.60
CA GLU A 32 35.18 6.67 17.26
C GLU A 32 33.79 6.92 17.88
N GLY A 33 33.73 7.58 19.04
CA GLY A 33 32.48 7.96 19.70
C GLY A 33 31.71 9.02 18.91
N ALA A 34 32.39 10.01 18.36
CA ALA A 34 31.79 11.11 17.61
C ALA A 34 31.19 10.65 16.28
N TYR A 35 31.87 9.75 15.56
CA TYR A 35 31.34 9.17 14.30
C TYR A 35 30.16 8.24 14.54
N MET A 36 30.14 7.47 15.60
CA MET A 36 29.03 6.61 15.97
C MET A 36 27.79 7.44 16.33
N GLU A 37 27.97 8.54 17.05
CA GLU A 37 26.87 9.43 17.43
C GLU A 37 26.30 10.18 16.21
N GLU A 38 27.17 10.62 15.29
CA GLU A 38 26.77 11.25 14.04
C GLU A 38 26.02 10.27 13.11
N VAL A 39 26.51 9.03 12.98
CA VAL A 39 25.86 7.96 12.20
C VAL A 39 24.51 7.56 12.83
N LEU A 40 24.43 7.47 14.16
CA LEU A 40 23.16 7.20 14.86
C LEU A 40 22.18 8.36 14.72
N GLN A 41 22.64 9.60 14.82
CA GLN A 41 21.81 10.79 14.61
C GLN A 41 21.33 10.90 13.18
N GLN A 42 22.17 10.61 12.21
CA GLN A 42 21.78 10.56 10.80
C GLN A 42 20.80 9.42 10.53
N HIS A 43 20.95 8.26 11.18
CA HIS A 43 20.02 7.14 11.07
C HIS A 43 18.66 7.47 11.69
N VAL A 44 18.64 8.15 12.84
CA VAL A 44 17.41 8.63 13.49
C VAL A 44 16.73 9.71 12.66
N LEU A 45 17.47 10.64 12.04
CA LEU A 45 16.92 11.65 11.15
C LEU A 45 16.35 11.05 9.86
N VAL A 46 17.01 10.07 9.26
CA VAL A 46 16.49 9.34 8.09
C VAL A 46 15.25 8.52 8.46
N THR A 47 15.21 7.91 9.66
CA THR A 47 14.05 7.15 10.11
C THR A 47 12.87 8.06 10.46
N SER A 48 13.14 9.27 10.99
CA SER A 48 12.08 10.25 11.27
C SER A 48 11.53 10.90 9.99
N SER A 49 12.37 11.13 8.97
CA SER A 49 11.92 11.66 7.67
C SER A 49 11.16 10.63 6.84
N VAL A 50 11.37 9.32 7.07
CA VAL A 50 10.58 8.24 6.44
C VAL A 50 9.14 8.21 6.98
N LEU A 51 8.89 8.75 8.17
CA LEU A 51 7.55 8.93 8.75
C LEU A 51 6.97 10.34 8.51
N ASP A 52 7.59 11.14 7.66
CA ASP A 52 7.06 12.45 7.33
C ASP A 52 5.70 12.31 6.64
N LYS A 53 4.75 13.14 7.04
CA LYS A 53 3.39 13.20 6.50
C LYS A 53 3.38 13.26 4.98
N ASP A 54 4.26 14.07 4.40
CA ASP A 54 4.36 14.25 2.95
C ASP A 54 4.79 12.96 2.24
N PHE A 55 5.67 12.18 2.86
CA PHE A 55 6.08 10.87 2.36
C PHE A 55 4.90 9.88 2.38
N LEU A 56 4.18 9.78 3.51
CA LEU A 56 3.02 8.89 3.65
C LEU A 56 1.91 9.23 2.65
N MET A 57 1.63 10.52 2.46
CA MET A 57 0.66 11.01 1.47
C MET A 57 1.07 10.69 0.04
N THR A 58 2.33 10.96 -0.28
CA THR A 58 2.88 10.73 -1.63
C THR A 58 2.87 9.24 -1.95
N ASN A 59 3.29 8.40 -1.01
CA ASN A 59 3.28 6.95 -1.16
C ASN A 59 1.86 6.42 -1.39
N PHE A 60 0.90 6.86 -0.57
CA PHE A 60 -0.51 6.50 -0.73
C PHE A 60 -1.04 6.86 -2.12
N LEU A 61 -0.79 8.09 -2.58
CA LEU A 61 -1.28 8.56 -3.88
C LEU A 61 -0.63 7.81 -5.05
N LEU A 62 0.68 7.53 -4.99
CA LEU A 62 1.39 6.80 -6.02
C LEU A 62 0.93 5.34 -6.12
N GLU A 63 0.80 4.68 -4.99
CA GLU A 63 0.39 3.27 -4.95
C GLU A 63 -1.05 3.07 -5.40
N ASN A 64 -1.92 4.01 -5.07
CA ASN A 64 -3.35 3.89 -5.28
C ASN A 64 -3.88 4.68 -6.49
N GLN A 65 -3.03 5.37 -7.27
CA GLN A 65 -3.44 6.22 -8.40
C GLN A 65 -4.34 5.51 -9.43
N ARG A 66 -4.16 4.22 -9.66
CA ARG A 66 -4.98 3.42 -10.60
C ARG A 66 -6.25 2.86 -9.96
N LYS A 67 -6.26 2.76 -8.63
CA LYS A 67 -7.38 2.17 -7.86
C LYS A 67 -8.55 3.14 -7.67
N PHE A 68 -8.37 4.43 -7.99
CA PHE A 68 -9.38 5.49 -7.91
C PHE A 68 -9.53 6.24 -9.23
N ASN A 69 -10.58 7.05 -9.39
CA ASN A 69 -10.68 8.00 -10.50
C ASN A 69 -9.91 9.28 -10.17
N THR A 70 -9.55 10.05 -11.20
CA THR A 70 -8.78 11.30 -11.02
C THR A 70 -9.52 12.31 -10.12
N VAL A 71 -10.85 12.42 -10.27
CA VAL A 71 -11.67 13.32 -9.44
C VAL A 71 -11.67 12.86 -7.99
N ASP A 72 -11.82 11.55 -7.76
CA ASP A 72 -11.81 10.98 -6.40
C ASP A 72 -10.46 11.20 -5.74
N LEU A 73 -9.33 11.03 -6.48
CA LEU A 73 -7.98 11.28 -5.98
C LEU A 73 -7.76 12.74 -5.54
N MET A 74 -8.34 13.71 -6.24
CA MET A 74 -8.25 15.11 -5.83
C MET A 74 -8.95 15.34 -4.49
N THR A 75 -10.13 14.75 -4.32
CA THR A 75 -10.89 14.83 -3.06
C THR A 75 -10.16 14.10 -1.94
N ILE A 76 -9.66 12.90 -2.21
CA ILE A 76 -8.87 12.11 -1.27
C ILE A 76 -7.63 12.91 -0.81
N LYS A 77 -6.88 13.52 -1.74
CA LYS A 77 -5.72 14.34 -1.39
C LYS A 77 -6.07 15.44 -0.40
N GLN A 78 -7.18 16.16 -0.61
CA GLN A 78 -7.64 17.19 0.33
C GLN A 78 -8.00 16.64 1.71
N GLN A 79 -8.46 15.39 1.80
CA GLN A 79 -8.73 14.72 3.07
C GLN A 79 -7.43 14.29 3.75
N LEU A 80 -6.47 13.73 3.00
CA LEU A 80 -5.16 13.34 3.51
C LEU A 80 -4.41 14.52 4.14
N ASP A 81 -4.50 15.72 3.54
CA ASP A 81 -3.90 16.95 4.08
C ASP A 81 -4.36 17.26 5.51
N LYS A 82 -5.57 16.86 5.87
CA LYS A 82 -6.17 17.11 7.20
C LYS A 82 -5.92 16.00 8.21
N MET A 83 -5.43 14.85 7.77
CA MET A 83 -5.21 13.68 8.61
C MET A 83 -3.93 13.81 9.44
N SER A 84 -3.91 13.15 10.59
CA SER A 84 -2.70 12.96 11.40
C SER A 84 -1.81 11.85 10.80
N ASP A 85 -0.53 11.84 11.16
CA ASP A 85 0.43 10.83 10.70
C ASP A 85 -0.01 9.41 11.04
N LYS A 86 -0.60 9.22 12.24
CA LYS A 86 -1.17 7.94 12.67
C LYS A 86 -2.32 7.48 11.76
N GLN A 87 -3.20 8.39 11.38
CA GLN A 87 -4.33 8.08 10.48
C GLN A 87 -3.82 7.73 9.09
N LEU A 88 -2.83 8.46 8.58
CA LEU A 88 -2.19 8.18 7.30
C LEU A 88 -1.49 6.82 7.29
N TYR A 89 -0.79 6.48 8.39
CA TYR A 89 -0.15 5.17 8.52
C TYR A 89 -1.16 4.03 8.46
N ILE A 90 -2.28 4.14 9.18
CA ILE A 90 -3.37 3.14 9.14
C ILE A 90 -3.97 3.06 7.73
N LEU A 91 -4.19 4.20 7.07
CA LEU A 91 -4.74 4.24 5.73
C LEU A 91 -3.82 3.58 4.68
N ASN A 92 -2.49 3.75 4.82
CA ASN A 92 -1.51 3.08 3.96
C ASN A 92 -1.49 1.55 4.12
N SER A 93 -2.05 1.01 5.22
CA SER A 93 -2.18 -0.44 5.42
C SER A 93 -3.45 -1.04 4.78
N VAL A 94 -4.37 -0.21 4.28
CA VAL A 94 -5.60 -0.66 3.64
C VAL A 94 -5.32 -1.15 2.21
N ASP A 95 -5.72 -2.38 1.91
CA ASP A 95 -5.54 -2.98 0.58
C ASP A 95 -6.74 -2.71 -0.34
N PHE A 96 -6.72 -1.59 -1.03
CA PHE A 96 -7.73 -1.25 -2.03
C PHE A 96 -7.66 -2.17 -3.25
N LYS A 97 -8.81 -2.56 -3.78
CA LYS A 97 -8.92 -3.52 -4.88
C LYS A 97 -8.43 -2.93 -6.21
N ASP A 98 -7.62 -3.70 -6.95
CA ASP A 98 -7.11 -3.27 -8.26
C ASP A 98 -8.19 -3.50 -9.35
N PRO A 99 -8.60 -2.43 -10.06
CA PRO A 99 -9.56 -2.53 -11.15
C PRO A 99 -9.08 -3.43 -12.31
N THR A 100 -7.76 -3.54 -12.50
CA THR A 100 -7.17 -4.39 -13.54
C THR A 100 -7.34 -5.86 -13.17
N ILE A 101 -7.09 -6.22 -11.90
CA ILE A 101 -7.32 -7.59 -11.40
C ILE A 101 -8.80 -7.93 -11.49
N ALA A 102 -9.70 -7.03 -11.12
CA ALA A 102 -11.14 -7.22 -11.26
C ALA A 102 -11.55 -7.48 -12.72
N LEU A 103 -10.96 -6.74 -13.67
CA LEU A 103 -11.21 -6.94 -15.10
C LEU A 103 -10.69 -8.30 -15.59
N VAL A 104 -9.47 -8.68 -15.20
CA VAL A 104 -8.90 -9.99 -15.56
C VAL A 104 -9.75 -11.13 -15.02
N LEU A 105 -10.20 -11.04 -13.77
CA LEU A 105 -11.11 -12.02 -13.18
C LEU A 105 -12.45 -12.07 -13.93
N SER A 106 -12.97 -10.91 -14.36
CA SER A 106 -14.20 -10.86 -15.14
C SER A 106 -14.04 -11.55 -16.51
N VAL A 107 -12.88 -11.38 -17.16
CA VAL A 107 -12.59 -12.05 -18.46
C VAL A 107 -12.45 -13.56 -18.28
N VAL A 108 -11.69 -14.02 -17.29
CA VAL A 108 -11.30 -15.44 -17.15
C VAL A 108 -12.38 -16.27 -16.46
N VAL A 109 -12.96 -15.76 -15.38
CA VAL A 109 -13.88 -16.50 -14.51
C VAL A 109 -15.18 -15.72 -14.22
N GLY A 110 -15.43 -14.67 -14.97
CA GLY A 110 -16.56 -13.77 -14.75
C GLY A 110 -17.93 -14.42 -14.89
N GLY A 111 -18.06 -15.52 -15.68
CA GLY A 111 -19.28 -16.31 -15.77
C GLY A 111 -19.75 -16.91 -14.44
N TRP A 112 -18.84 -17.17 -13.52
CA TRP A 112 -19.10 -17.72 -12.19
C TRP A 112 -19.33 -16.65 -11.11
N GLY A 113 -19.20 -15.36 -11.46
CA GLY A 113 -19.39 -14.26 -10.52
C GLY A 113 -18.21 -14.01 -9.56
N ILE A 114 -17.06 -14.62 -9.76
CA ILE A 114 -15.86 -14.47 -8.91
C ILE A 114 -15.37 -13.02 -8.93
N ASP A 115 -15.50 -12.34 -10.05
CA ASP A 115 -15.23 -10.91 -10.22
C ASP A 115 -16.03 -10.04 -9.23
N ARG A 116 -17.29 -10.41 -8.95
CA ARG A 116 -18.16 -9.71 -8.01
C ARG A 116 -17.79 -9.96 -6.56
N PHE A 117 -17.40 -11.19 -6.23
CA PHE A 117 -16.89 -11.52 -4.90
C PHE A 117 -15.58 -10.78 -4.61
N TYR A 118 -14.68 -10.67 -5.59
CA TYR A 118 -13.43 -9.94 -5.45
C TYR A 118 -13.63 -8.47 -5.06
N ILE A 119 -14.59 -7.77 -5.69
CA ILE A 119 -14.88 -6.36 -5.40
C ILE A 119 -15.80 -6.16 -4.18
N GLY A 120 -16.18 -7.22 -3.46
CA GLY A 120 -17.04 -7.16 -2.28
C GLY A 120 -18.54 -7.08 -2.58
N ASP A 121 -18.96 -7.24 -3.84
CA ASP A 121 -20.37 -7.19 -4.25
C ASP A 121 -21.01 -8.59 -4.19
N THR A 122 -21.04 -9.15 -2.98
CA THR A 122 -21.43 -10.52 -2.71
C THR A 122 -22.85 -10.83 -3.21
N GLY A 123 -23.81 -9.91 -3.07
CA GLY A 123 -25.19 -10.11 -3.50
C GLY A 123 -25.31 -10.36 -5.01
N LEU A 124 -24.64 -9.53 -5.83
CA LEU A 124 -24.61 -9.74 -7.27
C LEU A 124 -23.74 -10.94 -7.66
N GLY A 125 -22.71 -11.25 -6.89
CA GLY A 125 -21.88 -12.45 -7.08
C GLY A 125 -22.72 -13.73 -6.94
N VAL A 126 -23.52 -13.86 -5.88
CA VAL A 126 -24.43 -14.98 -5.67
C VAL A 126 -25.50 -15.05 -6.76
N LEU A 127 -26.12 -13.94 -7.11
CA LEU A 127 -27.13 -13.89 -8.18
C LEU A 127 -26.54 -14.37 -9.50
N LYS A 128 -25.33 -13.92 -9.83
CA LYS A 128 -24.63 -14.31 -11.05
C LYS A 128 -24.26 -15.80 -11.05
N LEU A 129 -23.84 -16.34 -9.90
CA LEU A 129 -23.57 -17.76 -9.73
C LEU A 129 -24.81 -18.62 -9.96
N ILE A 130 -25.97 -18.26 -9.37
CA ILE A 130 -27.23 -18.99 -9.50
C ILE A 130 -27.76 -18.94 -10.94
N THR A 131 -27.58 -17.82 -11.64
CA THR A 131 -28.03 -17.66 -13.03
C THR A 131 -27.03 -18.16 -14.06
N ALA A 132 -25.94 -18.83 -13.63
CA ALA A 132 -24.84 -19.28 -14.50
C ALA A 132 -24.34 -18.16 -15.45
N GLY A 133 -24.14 -16.96 -14.90
CA GLY A 133 -23.73 -15.79 -15.67
C GLY A 133 -24.78 -15.20 -16.61
N GLY A 134 -26.05 -15.54 -16.41
CA GLY A 134 -27.17 -14.99 -17.21
C GLY A 134 -27.01 -15.23 -18.71
N LEU A 135 -26.63 -16.47 -19.11
CA LEU A 135 -26.40 -16.85 -20.51
C LEU A 135 -25.32 -16.02 -21.23
N GLY A 136 -24.33 -15.51 -20.50
CA GLY A 136 -23.22 -14.71 -21.05
C GLY A 136 -23.48 -13.20 -21.19
N VAL A 137 -24.73 -12.75 -21.13
CA VAL A 137 -25.06 -11.31 -21.24
C VAL A 137 -24.50 -10.53 -20.05
N TRP A 138 -24.63 -11.06 -18.83
CA TRP A 138 -24.05 -10.45 -17.63
C TRP A 138 -22.53 -10.35 -17.69
N TRP A 139 -21.89 -11.39 -18.24
CA TRP A 139 -20.44 -11.40 -18.43
C TRP A 139 -19.98 -10.26 -19.35
N LEU A 140 -20.67 -10.08 -20.48
CA LEU A 140 -20.34 -9.02 -21.44
C LEU A 140 -20.51 -7.62 -20.82
N VAL A 141 -21.61 -7.38 -20.10
CA VAL A 141 -21.87 -6.12 -19.40
C VAL A 141 -20.78 -5.84 -18.34
N ASP A 142 -20.39 -6.88 -17.59
CA ASP A 142 -19.40 -6.73 -16.55
C ASP A 142 -18.02 -6.32 -17.07
N LEU A 143 -17.60 -6.76 -18.25
CA LEU A 143 -16.33 -6.33 -18.86
C LEU A 143 -16.22 -4.80 -18.95
N PHE A 144 -17.33 -4.11 -19.18
CA PHE A 144 -17.34 -2.64 -19.28
C PHE A 144 -17.55 -1.93 -17.94
N VAL A 145 -18.24 -2.57 -17.02
CA VAL A 145 -18.70 -1.93 -15.78
C VAL A 145 -17.77 -2.22 -14.59
N ILE A 146 -17.10 -3.38 -14.57
CA ILE A 146 -16.39 -3.89 -13.40
C ILE A 146 -15.28 -2.94 -12.92
N SER A 147 -14.49 -2.36 -13.82
CA SER A 147 -13.41 -1.44 -13.47
C SER A 147 -13.93 -0.17 -12.79
N GLY A 148 -14.99 0.43 -13.34
CA GLY A 148 -15.62 1.61 -12.72
C GLY A 148 -16.26 1.30 -11.37
N LYS A 149 -16.85 0.12 -11.23
CA LYS A 149 -17.46 -0.34 -9.97
C LYS A 149 -16.41 -0.61 -8.90
N THR A 150 -15.28 -1.22 -9.25
CA THR A 150 -14.16 -1.42 -8.34
C THR A 150 -13.68 -0.09 -7.76
N LYS A 151 -13.47 0.92 -8.60
CA LYS A 151 -13.07 2.25 -8.15
C LYS A 151 -14.09 2.91 -7.20
N LYS A 152 -15.39 2.77 -7.48
CA LYS A 152 -16.45 3.26 -6.58
C LYS A 152 -16.45 2.54 -5.23
N ASN A 153 -16.25 1.23 -5.23
CA ASN A 153 -16.15 0.46 -4.00
C ASN A 153 -14.92 0.86 -3.17
N ASN A 154 -13.79 1.12 -3.82
CA ASN A 154 -12.60 1.64 -3.15
C ASN A 154 -12.86 3.01 -2.47
N VAL A 155 -13.58 3.92 -3.13
CA VAL A 155 -13.98 5.20 -2.51
C VAL A 155 -14.84 4.96 -1.27
N LYS A 156 -15.78 4.02 -1.35
CA LYS A 156 -16.62 3.65 -0.21
C LYS A 156 -15.78 3.08 0.94
N GLU A 157 -14.87 2.14 0.65
CA GLU A 157 -13.95 1.55 1.63
C GLU A 157 -13.05 2.62 2.28
N PHE A 158 -12.55 3.57 1.49
CA PHE A 158 -11.80 4.72 1.99
C PHE A 158 -12.63 5.54 2.99
N GLN A 159 -13.88 5.89 2.65
CA GLN A 159 -14.76 6.65 3.53
C GLN A 159 -15.13 5.87 4.81
N GLU A 160 -15.40 4.57 4.69
CA GLU A 160 -15.66 3.70 5.85
C GLU A 160 -14.45 3.65 6.79
N THR A 161 -13.25 3.57 6.24
CA THR A 161 -12.01 3.62 7.02
C THR A 161 -11.86 4.94 7.78
N LEU A 162 -12.19 6.07 7.15
CA LEU A 162 -12.16 7.37 7.82
C LEU A 162 -13.15 7.44 8.98
N MET A 163 -14.41 7.03 8.76
CA MET A 163 -15.45 7.02 9.81
C MET A 163 -15.05 6.14 11.00
N LEU A 164 -14.45 4.98 10.73
CA LEU A 164 -13.93 4.10 11.79
C LEU A 164 -12.81 4.76 12.59
N GLN A 165 -11.90 5.45 11.93
CA GLN A 165 -10.80 6.17 12.59
C GLN A 165 -11.30 7.33 13.45
N GLU A 166 -12.33 8.06 13.00
CA GLU A 166 -12.96 9.12 13.78
C GLU A 166 -13.66 8.57 15.01
N SER A 167 -14.41 7.46 14.87
CA SER A 167 -15.12 6.82 16.00
C SER A 167 -14.19 6.21 17.06
N LEU A 168 -12.93 5.91 16.71
CA LEU A 168 -11.94 5.39 17.65
C LEU A 168 -11.09 6.50 18.31
N ALA A 169 -11.24 7.74 17.85
CA ALA A 169 -10.52 8.90 18.39
C ALA A 169 -11.33 9.66 19.48
N GLU A 170 -12.63 9.37 19.60
CA GLU A 170 -13.51 9.84 20.69
C GLU A 170 -13.39 8.95 21.92
#